data_ca208fb0ae5da57a2f4b1b6e0ed464f1
#
_entry.id   ca208fb0ae5da57a2f4b1b6e0ed464f1
#
_cell.length_a   1.000
_cell.length_b   1.000
_cell.length_c   1.000
_cell.angle_alpha   90.00
_cell.angle_beta   90.00
_cell.angle_gamma   90.00
#
_symmetry.space_group_name_H-M   'P 1'
#
loop_
_entity.id
_entity.type
_entity.pdbx_description
1 polymer ?
#
loop_
_entity_poly.entity_id
_entity_poly.type
_entity_poly.pdbx_seq_one_letter_code
_entity_poly.pdbx_strand_id
1 'polypeptide(L)'
;MLLVTVGRGDCHWPLCWELLDNRSGNSNAGDRAALLDFCLRVLGPDRVGLVVGDREFVGHAWFKYLKDQGIFFVMRLPKHHLLTDRHGHRHAVADWGLRPGQCRQLAACQVDGVWGGAQVTALAGGEYLFLFGTANVAFLGQFYRKRWTIEACFQNLKGRGFALRGTHLQCRGKLKKLVGLVSLTYALCVSVGTRLHEKVQSIKTKNNGYKRASFSRHGLNALRQYTRPGRSTDPAFIADMNAVFRWIISQLTLYQLTKIVG
;
A
#
# COMPACT_ATOMS: atom_id res chain seq x y z
N MET A 1 -0.58 -6.97 13.21
CA MET A 1 0.61 -6.45 12.50
C MET A 1 0.21 -5.19 11.74
N LEU A 2 0.85 -4.09 12.02
CA LEU A 2 0.78 -2.86 11.26
C LEU A 2 1.85 -2.88 10.17
N LEU A 3 1.51 -2.48 8.94
CA LEU A 3 2.41 -2.53 7.79
C LEU A 3 2.26 -1.24 6.97
N VAL A 4 3.37 -0.59 6.69
CA VAL A 4 3.46 0.49 5.71
C VAL A 4 3.99 -0.08 4.40
N THR A 5 3.30 0.24 3.31
CA THR A 5 3.72 -0.15 1.96
C THR A 5 3.91 1.09 1.11
N VAL A 6 4.80 1.02 0.14
CA VAL A 6 4.95 2.03 -0.91
C VAL A 6 4.41 1.48 -2.22
N GLY A 7 3.63 2.29 -2.93
CA GLY A 7 2.99 1.92 -4.19
C GLY A 7 3.54 2.68 -5.39
N ARG A 8 3.78 1.96 -6.49
CA ARG A 8 4.05 2.55 -7.81
C ARG A 8 3.31 1.76 -8.88
N GLY A 9 2.42 2.44 -9.61
CA GLY A 9 1.55 1.75 -10.58
C GLY A 9 0.66 0.71 -9.89
N ASP A 10 0.66 -0.51 -10.40
CA ASP A 10 -0.12 -1.65 -9.89
C ASP A 10 0.61 -2.47 -8.82
N CYS A 11 1.76 -2.01 -8.35
CA CYS A 11 2.60 -2.73 -7.41
C CYS A 11 2.69 -2.02 -6.07
N HIS A 12 2.72 -2.80 -4.98
CA HIS A 12 3.03 -2.34 -3.64
C HIS A 12 4.14 -3.18 -3.03
N TRP A 13 5.05 -2.51 -2.34
CA TRP A 13 6.16 -3.12 -1.62
C TRP A 13 6.02 -2.87 -0.12
N PRO A 14 6.15 -3.89 0.72
CA PRO A 14 6.32 -3.70 2.16
C PRO A 14 7.56 -2.83 2.43
N LEU A 15 7.39 -1.79 3.22
CA LEU A 15 8.46 -0.87 3.56
C LEU A 15 8.91 -1.06 5.00
N CYS A 16 7.97 -1.00 5.94
CA CYS A 16 8.21 -1.23 7.35
C CYS A 16 6.97 -1.83 8.02
N TRP A 17 7.18 -2.52 9.13
CA TRP A 17 6.12 -3.22 9.87
C TRP A 17 6.40 -3.25 11.36
N GLU A 18 5.31 -3.33 12.13
CA GLU A 18 5.35 -3.58 13.56
C GLU A 18 4.34 -4.67 13.96
N LEU A 19 4.75 -5.55 14.85
CA LEU A 19 3.88 -6.57 15.44
C LEU A 19 3.23 -5.98 16.69
N LEU A 20 1.95 -5.65 16.60
CA LEU A 20 1.21 -5.05 17.71
C LEU A 20 0.97 -6.06 18.84
N ASP A 21 1.03 -5.57 20.08
CA ASP A 21 0.90 -6.39 21.30
C ASP A 21 -0.53 -6.47 21.84
N ASN A 22 -1.51 -6.07 21.04
CA ASN A 22 -2.88 -6.06 21.46
C ASN A 22 -3.67 -7.25 20.90
N ARG A 23 -4.62 -7.78 21.69
CA ARG A 23 -5.51 -8.87 21.28
C ARG A 23 -6.50 -8.46 20.18
N SER A 24 -6.82 -7.18 20.08
CA SER A 24 -7.76 -6.65 19.06
C SER A 24 -7.18 -6.61 17.66
N GLY A 25 -5.85 -6.60 17.53
CA GLY A 25 -5.17 -6.45 16.25
C GLY A 25 -5.22 -5.04 15.66
N ASN A 26 -5.95 -4.10 16.28
CA ASN A 26 -6.08 -2.72 15.84
C ASN A 26 -4.91 -1.87 16.35
N SER A 27 -4.41 -0.96 15.52
CA SER A 27 -3.38 0.00 15.91
C SER A 27 -4.01 1.24 16.55
N ASN A 28 -3.35 1.83 17.54
CA ASN A 28 -3.67 3.16 18.03
C ASN A 28 -2.89 4.24 17.26
N ALA A 29 -3.18 5.52 17.53
CA ALA A 29 -2.51 6.63 16.84
C ALA A 29 -1.00 6.70 17.12
N GLY A 30 -0.58 6.33 18.35
CA GLY A 30 0.82 6.27 18.73
C GLY A 30 1.60 5.19 17.97
N ASP A 31 1.02 3.99 17.83
CA ASP A 31 1.64 2.90 17.04
C ASP A 31 1.85 3.32 15.59
N ARG A 32 0.87 4.01 15.01
CA ARG A 32 0.91 4.49 13.62
C ARG A 32 1.95 5.58 13.44
N ALA A 33 1.99 6.56 14.36
CA ALA A 33 2.97 7.63 14.36
C ALA A 33 4.40 7.08 14.49
N ALA A 34 4.66 6.20 15.46
CA ALA A 34 5.96 5.60 15.68
C ALA A 34 6.47 4.83 14.43
N LEU A 35 5.58 4.08 13.77
CA LEU A 35 5.95 3.36 12.56
C LEU A 35 6.21 4.30 11.39
N LEU A 36 5.42 5.37 11.23
CA LEU A 36 5.62 6.35 10.17
C LEU A 36 6.86 7.20 10.42
N ASP A 37 7.17 7.59 11.68
CA ASP A 37 8.42 8.26 12.05
C ASP A 37 9.64 7.42 11.67
N PHE A 38 9.57 6.11 11.87
CA PHE A 38 10.63 5.20 11.41
C PHE A 38 10.78 5.27 9.88
N CYS A 39 9.67 5.24 9.13
CA CYS A 39 9.70 5.36 7.67
C CYS A 39 10.30 6.71 7.22
N LEU A 40 9.90 7.81 7.87
CA LEU A 40 10.41 9.16 7.56
C LEU A 40 11.91 9.27 7.80
N ARG A 41 12.41 8.67 8.89
CA ARG A 41 13.87 8.64 9.15
C ARG A 41 14.65 7.85 8.09
N VAL A 42 14.07 6.76 7.58
CA VAL A 42 14.74 5.89 6.58
C VAL A 42 14.68 6.50 5.18
N LEU A 43 13.53 7.03 4.80
CA LEU A 43 13.30 7.54 3.44
C LEU A 43 13.75 9.01 3.27
N GLY A 44 13.65 9.80 4.32
CA GLY A 44 13.64 11.25 4.29
C GLY A 44 12.20 11.79 4.26
N PRO A 45 11.92 12.89 5.00
CA PRO A 45 10.57 13.44 5.14
C PRO A 45 9.96 13.87 3.80
N ASP A 46 10.74 14.43 2.90
CA ASP A 46 10.28 14.95 1.61
C ASP A 46 9.82 13.87 0.62
N ARG A 47 10.09 12.60 0.94
CA ARG A 47 9.71 11.47 0.07
C ARG A 47 8.34 10.87 0.39
N VAL A 48 7.72 11.29 1.48
CA VAL A 48 6.38 10.83 1.89
C VAL A 48 5.39 11.97 1.73
N GLY A 49 4.83 12.10 0.55
CA GLY A 49 3.87 13.17 0.24
C GLY A 49 2.42 12.84 0.54
N LEU A 50 2.05 11.56 0.54
CA LEU A 50 0.66 11.14 0.71
C LEU A 50 0.57 9.79 1.44
N VAL A 51 -0.30 9.76 2.45
CA VAL A 51 -0.68 8.52 3.17
C VAL A 51 -2.13 8.17 2.86
N VAL A 52 -2.39 6.91 2.52
CA VAL A 52 -3.74 6.40 2.25
C VAL A 52 -4.05 5.29 3.23
N GLY A 53 -5.21 5.36 3.88
CA GLY A 53 -5.62 4.37 4.89
C GLY A 53 -7.09 3.97 4.80
N ASP A 54 -7.42 2.84 5.44
CA ASP A 54 -8.80 2.35 5.56
C ASP A 54 -9.46 2.85 6.86
N ARG A 55 -10.66 2.36 7.13
CA ARG A 55 -11.56 2.77 8.22
C ARG A 55 -10.94 2.67 9.63
N GLU A 56 -9.93 1.83 9.81
CA GLU A 56 -9.24 1.74 11.09
C GLU A 56 -8.29 2.93 11.37
N PHE A 57 -7.86 3.65 10.30
CA PHE A 57 -6.89 4.74 10.40
C PHE A 57 -7.57 6.11 10.56
N VAL A 58 -8.55 6.19 11.47
CA VAL A 58 -9.36 7.37 11.71
C VAL A 58 -9.10 7.89 13.13
N GLY A 59 -9.34 9.18 13.35
CA GLY A 59 -9.29 9.82 14.67
C GLY A 59 -8.42 11.06 14.72
N HIS A 60 -8.80 11.99 15.62
CA HIS A 60 -8.16 13.30 15.77
C HIS A 60 -6.63 13.24 15.88
N ALA A 61 -6.12 12.41 16.79
CA ALA A 61 -4.67 12.35 17.05
C ALA A 61 -3.87 11.92 15.82
N TRP A 62 -4.40 10.98 15.02
CA TRP A 62 -3.77 10.53 13.81
C TRP A 62 -3.80 11.57 12.68
N PHE A 63 -4.96 12.18 12.45
CA PHE A 63 -5.11 13.23 11.44
C PHE A 63 -4.27 14.47 11.77
N LYS A 64 -4.28 14.88 13.05
CA LYS A 64 -3.44 15.98 13.52
C LYS A 64 -1.96 15.68 13.31
N TYR A 65 -1.49 14.49 13.70
CA TYR A 65 -0.11 14.08 13.48
C TYR A 65 0.30 14.19 12.00
N LEU A 66 -0.47 13.62 11.07
CA LEU A 66 -0.17 13.71 9.64
C LEU A 66 -0.10 15.15 9.14
N LYS A 67 -1.02 15.98 9.58
CA LYS A 67 -1.05 17.40 9.23
C LYS A 67 0.16 18.17 9.79
N ASP A 68 0.54 17.91 11.03
CA ASP A 68 1.69 18.53 11.69
C ASP A 68 3.01 18.11 11.01
N GLN A 69 3.08 16.92 10.43
CA GLN A 69 4.21 16.45 9.61
C GLN A 69 4.20 16.97 8.16
N GLY A 70 3.20 17.78 7.78
CA GLY A 70 3.04 18.27 6.40
C GLY A 70 2.67 17.18 5.38
N ILE A 71 2.22 16.01 5.83
CA ILE A 71 1.89 14.88 4.99
C ILE A 71 0.42 14.94 4.59
N PHE A 72 0.14 14.95 3.29
CA PHE A 72 -1.22 14.78 2.80
C PHE A 72 -1.75 13.38 3.11
N PHE A 73 -3.04 13.29 3.34
CA PHE A 73 -3.65 11.99 3.56
C PHE A 73 -5.02 11.85 2.90
N VAL A 74 -5.42 10.59 2.65
CA VAL A 74 -6.77 10.20 2.25
C VAL A 74 -7.16 8.97 3.05
N MET A 75 -8.20 9.11 3.87
CA MET A 75 -8.72 8.03 4.71
C MET A 75 -10.16 7.71 4.36
N ARG A 76 -10.49 6.42 4.36
CA ARG A 76 -11.89 5.98 4.32
C ARG A 76 -12.49 6.10 5.71
N LEU A 77 -13.64 6.74 5.82
CA LEU A 77 -14.36 6.87 7.07
C LEU A 77 -15.46 5.80 7.21
N PRO A 78 -15.79 5.39 8.43
CA PRO A 78 -17.00 4.62 8.72
C PRO A 78 -18.25 5.39 8.31
N LYS A 79 -19.31 4.71 7.92
CA LYS A 79 -20.57 5.33 7.47
C LYS A 79 -21.26 6.20 8.52
N HIS A 80 -21.03 5.91 9.78
CA HIS A 80 -21.61 6.66 10.92
C HIS A 80 -20.77 7.87 11.34
N HIS A 81 -19.63 8.11 10.69
CA HIS A 81 -18.77 9.24 11.01
C HIS A 81 -19.43 10.55 10.59
N LEU A 82 -19.35 11.54 11.44
CA LEU A 82 -19.91 12.84 11.18
C LEU A 82 -18.84 13.79 10.63
N LEU A 83 -19.25 14.63 9.71
CA LEU A 83 -18.47 15.76 9.27
C LEU A 83 -19.19 17.06 9.68
N THR A 84 -18.43 18.11 9.90
CA THR A 84 -18.94 19.46 10.15
C THR A 84 -18.57 20.33 8.96
N ASP A 85 -19.55 20.99 8.35
CA ASP A 85 -19.31 21.90 7.23
C ASP A 85 -18.72 23.24 7.69
N ARG A 86 -18.43 24.14 6.74
CA ARG A 86 -17.87 25.47 7.03
C ARG A 86 -18.84 26.39 7.80
N HIS A 87 -20.11 26.03 7.87
CA HIS A 87 -21.15 26.77 8.59
C HIS A 87 -21.39 26.23 10.01
N GLY A 88 -20.69 25.16 10.39
CA GLY A 88 -20.83 24.51 11.68
C GLY A 88 -21.92 23.42 11.72
N HIS A 89 -22.61 23.14 10.61
CA HIS A 89 -23.62 22.10 10.58
C HIS A 89 -22.97 20.72 10.52
N ARG A 90 -23.49 19.81 11.34
CA ARG A 90 -23.05 18.42 11.38
C ARG A 90 -23.89 17.57 10.44
N HIS A 91 -23.22 16.77 9.62
CA HIS A 91 -23.87 15.91 8.65
C HIS A 91 -23.42 14.45 8.83
N ALA A 92 -24.37 13.53 8.79
CA ALA A 92 -24.08 12.13 8.54
C ALA A 92 -24.09 11.87 7.02
N VAL A 93 -23.34 10.86 6.58
CA VAL A 93 -23.28 10.49 5.15
C VAL A 93 -24.65 10.11 4.61
N ALA A 94 -25.48 9.46 5.45
CA ALA A 94 -26.84 9.04 5.08
C ALA A 94 -27.78 10.21 4.74
N ASP A 95 -27.52 11.39 5.32
CA ASP A 95 -28.37 12.57 5.15
C ASP A 95 -28.28 13.20 3.76
N TRP A 96 -27.32 12.77 2.97
CA TRP A 96 -27.10 13.35 1.64
C TRP A 96 -27.98 12.78 0.54
N GLY A 97 -28.73 11.70 0.78
CA GLY A 97 -29.72 11.13 -0.14
C GLY A 97 -29.16 10.78 -1.53
N LEU A 98 -27.87 10.43 -1.63
CA LEU A 98 -27.25 10.12 -2.90
C LEU A 98 -27.77 8.81 -3.48
N ARG A 99 -28.10 8.82 -4.77
CA ARG A 99 -28.43 7.61 -5.55
C ARG A 99 -27.15 6.85 -5.96
N PRO A 100 -27.25 5.53 -6.18
CA PRO A 100 -26.11 4.74 -6.66
C PRO A 100 -25.40 5.40 -7.86
N GLY A 101 -24.08 5.48 -7.81
CA GLY A 101 -23.25 6.14 -8.82
C GLY A 101 -23.07 7.64 -8.64
N GLN A 102 -23.85 8.30 -7.80
CA GLN A 102 -23.67 9.73 -7.51
C GLN A 102 -22.51 9.96 -6.54
N CYS A 103 -21.82 11.07 -6.75
CA CYS A 103 -20.71 11.53 -5.95
C CYS A 103 -20.93 12.98 -5.53
N ARG A 104 -20.70 13.29 -4.25
CA ARG A 104 -20.67 14.66 -3.72
C ARG A 104 -19.32 14.95 -3.10
N GLN A 105 -18.83 16.16 -3.35
CA GLN A 105 -17.56 16.62 -2.80
C GLN A 105 -17.78 17.90 -1.97
N LEU A 106 -17.06 18.00 -0.86
CA LEU A 106 -16.95 19.19 -0.03
C LEU A 106 -15.49 19.61 0.01
N ALA A 107 -15.19 20.79 -0.50
CA ALA A 107 -13.82 21.30 -0.53
C ALA A 107 -13.29 21.65 0.87
N ALA A 108 -14.19 22.03 1.81
CA ALA A 108 -13.84 22.38 3.17
C ALA A 108 -14.88 21.82 4.15
N CYS A 109 -14.43 20.90 5.00
CA CYS A 109 -15.19 20.35 6.12
C CYS A 109 -14.23 19.93 7.23
N GLN A 110 -14.77 19.71 8.41
CA GLN A 110 -14.02 19.25 9.57
C GLN A 110 -14.46 17.83 9.94
N VAL A 111 -13.49 16.95 10.14
CA VAL A 111 -13.69 15.60 10.66
C VAL A 111 -12.74 15.40 11.83
N ASP A 112 -13.25 14.93 12.96
CA ASP A 112 -12.47 14.76 14.19
C ASP A 112 -11.65 16.01 14.58
N GLY A 113 -12.20 17.20 14.37
CA GLY A 113 -11.51 18.46 14.69
C GLY A 113 -10.43 18.90 13.69
N VAL A 114 -10.24 18.18 12.58
CA VAL A 114 -9.24 18.51 11.56
C VAL A 114 -9.92 18.95 10.26
N TRP A 115 -9.46 20.08 9.70
CA TRP A 115 -9.94 20.62 8.44
C TRP A 115 -9.36 19.90 7.24
N GLY A 116 -10.22 19.54 6.28
CA GLY A 116 -9.86 18.92 5.01
C GLY A 116 -10.99 18.93 3.99
N GLY A 117 -10.86 18.14 2.95
CA GLY A 117 -11.91 17.90 1.96
C GLY A 117 -12.55 16.52 2.16
N ALA A 118 -13.81 16.39 1.77
CA ALA A 118 -14.52 15.11 1.80
C ALA A 118 -15.12 14.75 0.44
N GLN A 119 -15.15 13.47 0.14
CA GLN A 119 -15.85 12.92 -1.00
C GLN A 119 -16.72 11.74 -0.55
N VAL A 120 -17.99 11.78 -0.90
CA VAL A 120 -18.94 10.70 -0.64
C VAL A 120 -19.46 10.19 -1.97
N THR A 121 -19.33 8.89 -2.20
CA THR A 121 -19.85 8.21 -3.40
C THR A 121 -20.83 7.13 -2.98
N ALA A 122 -22.04 7.15 -3.49
CA ALA A 122 -23.00 6.08 -3.30
C ALA A 122 -22.64 4.91 -4.22
N LEU A 123 -22.41 3.75 -3.63
CA LEU A 123 -22.06 2.51 -4.34
C LEU A 123 -23.32 1.71 -4.71
N ALA A 124 -23.18 0.79 -5.69
CA ALA A 124 -24.21 -0.21 -5.93
C ALA A 124 -24.46 -1.03 -4.65
N GLY A 125 -25.73 -1.26 -4.32
CA GLY A 125 -26.09 -1.97 -3.07
C GLY A 125 -26.34 -1.09 -1.86
N GLY A 126 -26.37 0.25 -2.02
CA GLY A 126 -26.75 1.18 -0.94
C GLY A 126 -25.63 1.48 0.07
N GLU A 127 -24.41 1.05 -0.21
CA GLU A 127 -23.24 1.43 0.58
C GLU A 127 -22.66 2.78 0.14
N TYR A 128 -21.99 3.46 1.08
CA TYR A 128 -21.27 4.70 0.81
C TYR A 128 -19.74 4.51 0.93
N LEU A 129 -19.04 5.02 -0.07
CA LEU A 129 -17.60 5.27 0.03
C LEU A 129 -17.41 6.70 0.53
N PHE A 130 -17.09 6.83 1.80
CA PHE A 130 -16.84 8.11 2.44
C PHE A 130 -15.34 8.30 2.61
N LEU A 131 -14.78 9.28 1.91
CA LEU A 131 -13.36 9.65 1.94
C LEU A 131 -13.20 11.03 2.55
N PHE A 132 -12.17 11.18 3.37
CA PHE A 132 -11.74 12.44 3.95
C PHE A 132 -10.23 12.57 3.83
N GLY A 133 -9.73 13.78 3.58
CA GLY A 133 -8.31 14.00 3.50
C GLY A 133 -7.92 15.46 3.32
N THR A 134 -6.62 15.71 3.42
CA THR A 134 -6.00 17.03 3.17
C THR A 134 -5.47 17.18 1.74
N ALA A 135 -5.47 16.11 0.94
CA ALA A 135 -5.20 16.18 -0.48
C ALA A 135 -6.33 16.89 -1.23
N ASN A 136 -6.06 17.33 -2.46
CA ASN A 136 -7.08 17.98 -3.28
C ASN A 136 -8.32 17.09 -3.43
N VAL A 137 -9.49 17.63 -3.07
CA VAL A 137 -10.76 16.90 -3.02
C VAL A 137 -11.14 16.25 -4.34
N ALA A 138 -10.78 16.85 -5.47
CA ALA A 138 -11.05 16.31 -6.80
C ALA A 138 -10.38 14.95 -7.05
N PHE A 139 -9.31 14.64 -6.34
CA PHE A 139 -8.51 13.44 -6.53
C PHE A 139 -8.61 12.41 -5.41
N LEU A 140 -9.41 12.66 -4.35
CA LEU A 140 -9.53 11.75 -3.20
C LEU A 140 -9.87 10.32 -3.64
N GLY A 141 -10.88 10.17 -4.51
CA GLY A 141 -11.27 8.86 -5.02
C GLY A 141 -10.20 8.19 -5.88
N GLN A 142 -9.41 8.97 -6.64
CA GLN A 142 -8.31 8.48 -7.45
C GLN A 142 -7.16 7.98 -6.56
N PHE A 143 -6.81 8.72 -5.54
CA PHE A 143 -5.78 8.32 -4.57
C PHE A 143 -6.21 7.09 -3.79
N TYR A 144 -7.45 7.05 -3.32
CA TYR A 144 -7.96 5.93 -2.54
C TYR A 144 -8.02 4.62 -3.34
N ARG A 145 -8.34 4.66 -4.63
CA ARG A 145 -8.33 3.46 -5.49
C ARG A 145 -6.98 2.74 -5.52
N LYS A 146 -5.87 3.46 -5.37
CA LYS A 146 -4.53 2.86 -5.28
C LYS A 146 -4.36 1.97 -4.05
N ARG A 147 -5.17 2.17 -2.99
CA ARG A 147 -5.16 1.31 -1.80
C ARG A 147 -5.47 -0.16 -2.11
N TRP A 148 -6.30 -0.44 -3.12
CA TRP A 148 -6.67 -1.82 -3.46
C TRP A 148 -5.47 -2.74 -3.75
N THR A 149 -4.37 -2.21 -4.26
CA THR A 149 -3.16 -2.97 -4.53
C THR A 149 -2.44 -3.45 -3.26
N ILE A 150 -2.71 -2.82 -2.10
CA ILE A 150 -2.23 -3.28 -0.77
C ILE A 150 -2.84 -4.64 -0.42
N GLU A 151 -4.11 -4.85 -0.74
CA GLU A 151 -4.78 -6.13 -0.47
C GLU A 151 -4.14 -7.29 -1.23
N ALA A 152 -3.76 -7.05 -2.49
CA ALA A 152 -3.00 -8.01 -3.27
C ALA A 152 -1.63 -8.32 -2.65
N CYS A 153 -0.93 -7.30 -2.14
CA CYS A 153 0.32 -7.48 -1.40
C CYS A 153 0.10 -8.36 -0.15
N PHE A 154 -0.90 -8.04 0.68
CA PHE A 154 -1.24 -8.85 1.85
C PHE A 154 -1.61 -10.30 1.53
N GLN A 155 -2.41 -10.51 0.48
CA GLN A 155 -2.79 -11.85 0.05
C GLN A 155 -1.57 -12.66 -0.40
N ASN A 156 -0.63 -12.04 -1.10
CA ASN A 156 0.60 -12.69 -1.52
C ASN A 156 1.48 -13.05 -0.31
N LEU A 157 1.69 -12.13 0.62
CA LEU A 157 2.48 -12.37 1.85
C LEU A 157 1.84 -13.44 2.73
N LYS A 158 0.52 -13.41 2.92
CA LYS A 158 -0.21 -14.34 3.81
C LYS A 158 -0.36 -15.74 3.25
N GLY A 159 -0.54 -15.90 1.95
CA GLY A 159 -0.92 -17.19 1.38
C GLY A 159 -0.34 -17.51 0.01
N ARG A 160 -0.51 -16.64 -0.98
CA ARG A 160 -0.27 -16.94 -2.41
C ARG A 160 1.20 -17.02 -2.84
N GLY A 161 2.04 -17.70 -2.08
CA GLY A 161 3.44 -17.95 -2.45
C GLY A 161 4.40 -17.88 -1.29
N PHE A 162 4.12 -17.06 -0.26
CA PHE A 162 5.00 -16.87 0.89
C PHE A 162 4.48 -17.50 2.18
N ALA A 163 3.19 -17.85 2.25
CA ALA A 163 2.55 -18.68 3.26
C ALA A 163 2.84 -18.27 4.73
N LEU A 164 2.91 -16.98 5.03
CA LEU A 164 3.13 -16.49 6.40
C LEU A 164 2.08 -16.99 7.41
N ARG A 165 0.85 -17.33 6.93
CA ARG A 165 -0.18 -17.93 7.78
C ARG A 165 0.17 -19.34 8.26
N GLY A 166 0.96 -20.08 7.50
CA GLY A 166 1.37 -21.46 7.83
C GLY A 166 2.56 -21.52 8.79
N THR A 167 3.10 -20.38 9.22
CA THR A 167 4.16 -20.39 10.21
C THR A 167 3.58 -20.61 11.60
N HIS A 168 4.10 -21.58 12.32
CA HIS A 168 3.76 -21.84 13.72
C HIS A 168 4.70 -21.10 14.70
N LEU A 169 5.39 -20.06 14.23
CA LEU A 169 6.32 -19.27 15.05
C LEU A 169 5.56 -18.43 16.08
N GLN A 170 5.73 -18.77 17.35
CA GLN A 170 5.18 -18.01 18.47
C GLN A 170 6.11 -16.89 18.95
N CYS A 171 7.42 -17.03 18.75
CA CYS A 171 8.40 -16.03 19.13
C CYS A 171 8.32 -14.80 18.22
N ARG A 172 7.90 -13.65 18.78
CA ARG A 172 7.73 -12.37 18.05
C ARG A 172 8.99 -11.92 17.33
N GLY A 173 10.16 -12.03 17.98
CA GLY A 173 11.44 -11.65 17.38
C GLY A 173 11.75 -12.48 16.12
N LYS A 174 11.50 -13.79 16.17
CA LYS A 174 11.64 -14.68 15.00
C LYS A 174 10.61 -14.34 13.92
N LEU A 175 9.36 -14.08 14.30
CA LEU A 175 8.29 -13.69 13.38
C LEU A 175 8.60 -12.34 12.69
N LYS A 176 9.09 -11.35 13.44
CA LYS A 176 9.50 -10.04 12.89
C LYS A 176 10.61 -10.19 11.85
N LYS A 177 11.61 -11.03 12.10
CA LYS A 177 12.68 -11.35 11.14
C LYS A 177 12.15 -12.09 9.92
N LEU A 178 11.25 -13.07 10.11
CA LEU A 178 10.63 -13.80 9.01
C LEU A 178 9.81 -12.85 8.10
N VAL A 179 9.02 -11.96 8.67
CA VAL A 179 8.29 -10.93 7.88
C VAL A 179 9.27 -10.09 7.07
N GLY A 180 10.44 -9.75 7.63
CA GLY A 180 11.50 -9.05 6.92
C GLY A 180 12.03 -9.81 5.71
N LEU A 181 12.40 -11.06 5.90
CA LEU A 181 12.90 -11.92 4.82
C LEU A 181 11.84 -12.10 3.72
N VAL A 182 10.59 -12.35 4.11
CA VAL A 182 9.49 -12.51 3.16
C VAL A 182 9.21 -11.21 2.41
N SER A 183 9.23 -10.06 3.08
CA SER A 183 9.05 -8.74 2.46
C SER A 183 10.14 -8.44 1.44
N LEU A 184 11.39 -8.74 1.77
CA LEU A 184 12.53 -8.57 0.87
C LEU A 184 12.42 -9.50 -0.36
N THR A 185 12.09 -10.77 -0.13
CA THR A 185 11.88 -11.75 -1.21
C THR A 185 10.69 -11.36 -2.09
N TYR A 186 9.61 -10.85 -1.49
CA TYR A 186 8.46 -10.34 -2.24
C TYR A 186 8.85 -9.15 -3.13
N ALA A 187 9.61 -8.19 -2.58
CA ALA A 187 10.09 -7.03 -3.33
C ALA A 187 10.96 -7.47 -4.52
N LEU A 188 11.86 -8.43 -4.31
CA LEU A 188 12.66 -9.03 -5.38
C LEU A 188 11.78 -9.68 -6.45
N CYS A 189 10.80 -10.49 -6.05
CA CYS A 189 9.86 -11.13 -6.98
C CYS A 189 9.07 -10.12 -7.80
N VAL A 190 8.59 -9.03 -7.19
CA VAL A 190 7.90 -7.95 -7.92
C VAL A 190 8.83 -7.28 -8.92
N SER A 191 10.05 -6.93 -8.52
CA SER A 191 11.04 -6.27 -9.37
C SER A 191 11.42 -7.13 -10.58
N VAL A 192 11.72 -8.42 -10.33
CA VAL A 192 12.02 -9.39 -11.41
C VAL A 192 10.83 -9.55 -12.34
N GLY A 193 9.62 -9.76 -11.78
CA GLY A 193 8.42 -9.98 -12.57
C GLY A 193 8.00 -8.76 -13.39
N THR A 194 8.17 -7.56 -12.87
CA THR A 194 7.93 -6.31 -13.62
C THR A 194 8.91 -6.19 -14.78
N ARG A 195 10.18 -6.38 -14.51
CA ARG A 195 11.23 -6.28 -15.53
C ARG A 195 11.07 -7.30 -16.64
N LEU A 196 10.77 -8.58 -16.29
CA LEU A 196 10.49 -9.63 -17.26
C LEU A 196 9.26 -9.29 -18.11
N HIS A 197 8.18 -8.80 -17.47
CA HIS A 197 6.98 -8.39 -18.20
C HIS A 197 7.23 -7.28 -19.21
N GLU A 198 8.05 -6.30 -18.85
CA GLU A 198 8.34 -5.14 -19.70
C GLU A 198 9.31 -5.44 -20.83
N LYS A 199 10.30 -6.34 -20.61
CA LYS A 199 11.46 -6.46 -21.50
C LYS A 199 11.65 -7.83 -22.13
N VAL A 200 11.03 -8.87 -21.61
CA VAL A 200 11.26 -10.25 -22.05
C VAL A 200 9.96 -10.93 -22.48
N GLN A 201 9.06 -11.17 -21.53
CA GLN A 201 7.83 -11.90 -21.74
C GLN A 201 6.67 -11.26 -21.01
N SER A 202 5.76 -10.65 -21.74
CA SER A 202 4.56 -10.03 -21.18
C SER A 202 3.64 -11.06 -20.54
N ILE A 203 3.10 -10.72 -19.36
CA ILE A 203 2.06 -11.52 -18.70
C ILE A 203 0.79 -11.45 -19.55
N LYS A 204 0.29 -12.59 -19.99
CA LYS A 204 -0.94 -12.70 -20.78
C LYS A 204 -2.12 -12.10 -20.02
N THR A 205 -2.99 -11.42 -20.75
CA THR A 205 -4.24 -10.86 -20.23
C THR A 205 -5.38 -11.87 -20.37
N LYS A 206 -6.28 -11.91 -19.41
CA LYS A 206 -7.53 -12.70 -19.47
C LYS A 206 -8.58 -11.96 -20.29
N ASN A 207 -9.65 -12.65 -20.68
CA ASN A 207 -10.77 -12.06 -21.44
C ASN A 207 -11.45 -10.88 -20.72
N ASN A 208 -11.35 -10.82 -19.39
CA ASN A 208 -11.89 -9.72 -18.57
C ASN A 208 -10.89 -8.55 -18.35
N GLY A 209 -9.82 -8.46 -19.12
CA GLY A 209 -8.83 -7.39 -19.07
C GLY A 209 -7.77 -7.49 -17.97
N TYR A 210 -7.89 -8.43 -17.04
CA TYR A 210 -6.90 -8.60 -15.97
C TYR A 210 -5.72 -9.50 -16.37
N LYS A 211 -4.53 -9.21 -15.87
CA LYS A 211 -3.36 -10.07 -16.05
C LYS A 211 -3.61 -11.47 -15.45
N ARG A 212 -3.14 -12.53 -16.13
CA ARG A 212 -3.27 -13.92 -15.64
C ARG A 212 -2.50 -14.20 -14.37
N ALA A 213 -1.41 -13.48 -14.13
CA ALA A 213 -0.59 -13.56 -12.93
C ALA A 213 -0.22 -12.18 -12.43
N SER A 214 -0.02 -12.03 -11.11
CA SER A 214 0.59 -10.83 -10.56
C SER A 214 2.08 -10.77 -10.91
N PHE A 215 2.67 -9.58 -10.87
CA PHE A 215 4.12 -9.42 -11.09
C PHE A 215 4.93 -10.25 -10.08
N SER A 216 4.53 -10.27 -8.80
CA SER A 216 5.19 -11.09 -7.79
C SER A 216 5.15 -12.58 -8.13
N ARG A 217 4.03 -13.11 -8.64
CA ARG A 217 3.91 -14.50 -9.04
C ARG A 217 4.76 -14.82 -10.28
N HIS A 218 4.77 -13.91 -11.25
CA HIS A 218 5.58 -14.04 -12.45
C HIS A 218 7.07 -14.10 -12.09
N GLY A 219 7.56 -13.17 -11.27
CA GLY A 219 8.94 -13.16 -10.81
C GLY A 219 9.30 -14.36 -9.91
N LEU A 220 8.39 -14.76 -9.00
CA LEU A 220 8.62 -15.96 -8.18
C LEU A 220 8.78 -17.22 -9.02
N ASN A 221 7.97 -17.39 -10.06
CA ASN A 221 8.07 -18.54 -10.95
C ASN A 221 9.40 -18.52 -11.73
N ALA A 222 9.80 -17.36 -12.25
CA ALA A 222 11.07 -17.19 -12.94
C ALA A 222 12.27 -17.45 -12.01
N LEU A 223 12.26 -16.92 -10.78
CA LEU A 223 13.29 -17.19 -9.79
C LEU A 223 13.38 -18.68 -9.44
N ARG A 224 12.24 -19.34 -9.24
CA ARG A 224 12.21 -20.79 -9.00
C ARG A 224 12.77 -21.60 -10.16
N GLN A 225 12.50 -21.19 -11.38
CA GLN A 225 13.05 -21.85 -12.56
C GLN A 225 14.57 -21.63 -12.65
N TYR A 226 15.02 -20.39 -12.40
CA TYR A 226 16.43 -20.02 -12.45
C TYR A 226 17.28 -20.73 -11.38
N THR A 227 16.74 -20.94 -10.17
CA THR A 227 17.47 -21.51 -9.03
C THR A 227 17.38 -23.04 -8.96
N ARG A 228 16.57 -23.69 -9.80
CA ARG A 228 16.46 -25.17 -9.78
C ARG A 228 17.60 -25.83 -10.54
N PRO A 229 18.43 -26.66 -9.87
CA PRO A 229 19.46 -27.45 -10.57
C PRO A 229 18.86 -28.31 -11.68
N GLY A 230 19.47 -28.30 -12.86
CA GLY A 230 19.15 -29.20 -13.98
C GLY A 230 17.85 -28.89 -14.77
N ARG A 231 17.11 -27.81 -14.45
CA ARG A 231 15.87 -27.47 -15.17
C ARG A 231 15.93 -26.26 -16.08
N SER A 232 16.93 -25.40 -15.94
CA SER A 232 17.10 -24.24 -16.82
C SER A 232 18.36 -24.43 -17.66
N THR A 233 18.22 -25.20 -18.72
CA THR A 233 19.28 -25.36 -19.74
C THR A 233 19.11 -24.40 -20.91
N ASP A 234 18.05 -23.55 -20.89
CA ASP A 234 17.84 -22.54 -21.91
C ASP A 234 18.80 -21.36 -21.70
N PRO A 235 19.83 -21.20 -22.55
CA PRO A 235 20.82 -20.14 -22.43
C PRO A 235 20.20 -18.74 -22.54
N ALA A 236 19.12 -18.57 -23.32
CA ALA A 236 18.43 -17.32 -23.50
C ALA A 236 17.75 -16.90 -22.19
N PHE A 237 17.04 -17.81 -21.51
CA PHE A 237 16.43 -17.53 -20.21
C PHE A 237 17.46 -17.17 -19.14
N ILE A 238 18.61 -17.86 -19.12
CA ILE A 238 19.69 -17.56 -18.17
C ILE A 238 20.27 -16.17 -18.47
N ALA A 239 20.49 -15.80 -19.72
CA ALA A 239 20.99 -14.50 -20.12
C ALA A 239 20.02 -13.37 -19.71
N ASP A 240 18.71 -13.57 -19.91
CA ASP A 240 17.66 -12.63 -19.51
C ASP A 240 17.63 -12.44 -18.00
N MET A 241 17.67 -13.51 -17.22
CA MET A 241 17.70 -13.43 -15.76
C MET A 241 18.96 -12.73 -15.25
N ASN A 242 20.12 -13.00 -15.83
CA ASN A 242 21.36 -12.29 -15.50
C ASN A 242 21.28 -10.81 -15.84
N ALA A 243 20.64 -10.42 -16.94
CA ALA A 243 20.39 -9.02 -17.29
C ALA A 243 19.46 -8.33 -16.29
N VAL A 244 18.40 -9.03 -15.84
CA VAL A 244 17.49 -8.54 -14.80
C VAL A 244 18.24 -8.30 -13.49
N PHE A 245 19.07 -9.24 -13.05
CA PHE A 245 19.84 -9.08 -11.81
C PHE A 245 20.87 -7.94 -11.92
N ARG A 246 21.60 -7.82 -13.02
CA ARG A 246 22.51 -6.68 -13.25
C ARG A 246 21.77 -5.35 -13.16
N TRP A 247 20.56 -5.26 -13.75
CA TRP A 247 19.76 -4.06 -13.66
C TRP A 247 19.33 -3.75 -12.21
N ILE A 248 18.86 -4.74 -11.43
CA ILE A 248 18.50 -4.56 -10.01
C ILE A 248 19.70 -4.04 -9.21
N ILE A 249 20.86 -4.65 -9.39
CA ILE A 249 22.10 -4.25 -8.71
C ILE A 249 22.47 -2.80 -9.07
N SER A 250 22.38 -2.40 -10.35
CA SER A 250 22.67 -1.04 -10.79
C SER A 250 21.75 0.00 -10.13
N GLN A 251 20.45 -0.33 -9.92
CA GLN A 251 19.54 0.56 -9.21
C GLN A 251 19.93 0.75 -7.75
N LEU A 252 20.38 -0.30 -7.07
CA LEU A 252 20.86 -0.22 -5.69
C LEU A 252 22.12 0.62 -5.57
N THR A 253 23.06 0.45 -6.50
CA THR A 253 24.32 1.21 -6.52
C THR A 253 24.09 2.70 -6.78
N LEU A 254 23.20 3.05 -7.71
CA LEU A 254 22.82 4.46 -7.98
C LEU A 254 22.21 5.13 -6.75
N TYR A 255 21.38 4.39 -5.99
CA TYR A 255 20.77 4.91 -4.76
C TYR A 255 21.83 5.22 -3.67
N GLN A 256 22.86 4.39 -3.55
CA GLN A 256 23.97 4.64 -2.61
C GLN A 256 24.83 5.85 -3.01
N LEU A 257 25.11 6.02 -4.29
CA LEU A 257 25.92 7.15 -4.80
C LEU A 257 25.21 8.49 -4.63
N THR A 258 23.91 8.57 -4.84
CA THR A 258 23.13 9.80 -4.63
C THR A 258 22.99 10.19 -3.15
N LYS A 259 23.20 9.27 -2.22
CA LYS A 259 23.15 9.54 -0.78
C LYS A 259 24.49 10.00 -0.19
N ILE A 260 25.60 9.76 -0.88
CA ILE A 260 26.96 10.16 -0.44
C ILE A 260 27.29 11.60 -0.89
N VAL A 261 26.58 12.13 -1.87
CA VAL A 261 26.85 13.45 -2.48
C VAL A 261 25.82 14.51 -2.05
N GLY A 262 24.88 14.17 -1.15
CA GLY A 262 23.85 15.11 -0.64
C GLY A 262 24.08 15.52 0.80
#